data_28e69faed85dc97d86cb4a0c03ac3132
#
_entry.id   28e69faed85dc97d86cb4a0c03ac3132
#
_cell.length_a   1.000
_cell.length_b   1.000
_cell.length_c   1.000
_cell.angle_alpha   90.00
_cell.angle_beta   90.00
_cell.angle_gamma   90.00
#
_symmetry.space_group_name_H-M   'P 1'
#
loop_
_entity.id
_entity.type
_entity.pdbx_description
1 polymer ?
#
loop_
_entity_poly.entity_id
_entity_poly.type
_entity_poly.pdbx_seq_one_letter_code
_entity_poly.pdbx_strand_id
1 'polypeptide(L)'
;MKKTKYSISSWKKNELHPSIADNKAIDWIFMVDLLNFSFWSELDKEIQSNPSSERFSIEYNNNRYTGYWSLCAAINRALEDEIPITTPSFYMSEKKLTDNGIRHIFRSATKEEMPLLDERIHSIREAGKVLVEKFGGSFVNCITRANKSAANLLKIITENFNSFRDESNFQGRKVFFYKRAQILIADIWACFEGKELGEFHDIDKITIVPQALYHLGALSYSPSLLNLLESFTLIPHDSRPEIEIRDNDGDNGSSSNSSSSSGGINAIILDYFIWDFASQNKHKLSYGF
;
A
#
# COMPACT_ATOMS: atom_id res chain seq x y z
N MET A 1 13.99 19.66 -17.11
CA MET A 1 13.26 19.07 -15.96
C MET A 1 13.39 20.02 -14.77
N LYS A 2 12.29 20.58 -14.24
CA LYS A 2 12.30 21.32 -12.99
C LYS A 2 12.71 20.33 -11.88
N LYS A 3 13.71 20.69 -11.05
CA LYS A 3 14.12 19.91 -9.89
C LYS A 3 12.87 19.66 -9.04
N THR A 4 12.39 18.43 -8.99
CA THR A 4 11.29 18.04 -8.08
C THR A 4 11.84 18.17 -6.66
N LYS A 5 11.07 18.81 -5.76
CA LYS A 5 11.41 18.93 -4.33
C LYS A 5 11.26 17.59 -3.58
N TYR A 6 10.92 16.51 -4.28
CA TYR A 6 10.74 15.19 -3.72
C TYR A 6 12.07 14.54 -3.39
N SER A 7 12.20 14.09 -2.16
CA SER A 7 13.35 13.37 -1.65
C SER A 7 12.88 12.28 -0.70
N ILE A 8 13.72 11.32 -0.39
CA ILE A 8 13.43 10.25 0.58
C ILE A 8 12.92 10.82 1.92
N SER A 9 13.44 11.97 2.36
CA SER A 9 13.02 12.64 3.60
C SER A 9 11.60 13.23 3.53
N SER A 10 10.95 13.26 2.36
CA SER A 10 9.59 13.76 2.21
C SER A 10 8.56 12.84 2.88
N TRP A 11 8.84 11.54 2.97
CA TRP A 11 7.97 10.56 3.62
C TRP A 11 7.67 10.91 5.09
N LYS A 12 8.69 11.26 5.88
CA LYS A 12 8.55 11.63 7.30
C LYS A 12 7.92 13.02 7.52
N LYS A 13 7.75 13.83 6.49
CA LYS A 13 7.12 15.15 6.62
C LYS A 13 5.61 15.10 6.68
N ASN A 14 5.01 13.96 6.36
CA ASN A 14 3.57 13.79 6.50
C ASN A 14 3.21 13.66 7.99
N GLU A 15 2.22 14.43 8.43
CA GLU A 15 1.79 14.49 9.83
C GLU A 15 1.22 13.17 10.37
N LEU A 16 0.74 12.28 9.48
CA LEU A 16 0.20 10.99 9.85
C LEU A 16 1.26 9.89 9.92
N HIS A 17 2.44 10.12 9.38
CA HIS A 17 3.53 9.14 9.40
C HIS A 17 4.36 9.24 10.68
N PRO A 18 4.98 8.15 11.15
CA PRO A 18 5.94 8.20 12.25
C PRO A 18 7.08 9.20 11.96
N SER A 19 7.30 10.12 12.87
CA SER A 19 8.39 11.10 12.77
C SER A 19 9.75 10.54 13.22
N ILE A 20 9.71 9.49 14.07
CA ILE A 20 10.89 8.81 14.63
C ILE A 20 11.05 7.46 13.93
N ALA A 21 12.25 7.21 13.37
CA ALA A 21 12.60 5.95 12.75
C ALA A 21 13.12 4.98 13.84
N ASP A 22 12.21 4.20 14.42
CA ASP A 22 12.49 3.21 15.45
C ASP A 22 11.74 1.89 15.19
N ASN A 23 11.87 0.92 16.10
CA ASN A 23 11.15 -0.35 15.97
C ASN A 23 9.62 -0.19 15.97
N LYS A 24 9.08 0.82 16.65
CA LYS A 24 7.63 1.10 16.65
C LYS A 24 7.17 1.61 15.31
N ALA A 25 8.00 2.41 14.62
CA ALA A 25 7.71 2.84 13.26
C ALA A 25 7.66 1.66 12.29
N ILE A 26 8.52 0.65 12.45
CA ILE A 26 8.48 -0.60 11.65
C ILE A 26 7.14 -1.33 11.84
N ASP A 27 6.72 -1.55 13.08
CA ASP A 27 5.47 -2.26 13.36
C ASP A 27 4.24 -1.43 12.94
N TRP A 28 4.32 -0.10 12.98
CA TRP A 28 3.31 0.81 12.42
C TRP A 28 3.22 0.70 10.89
N ILE A 29 4.35 0.80 10.18
CA ILE A 29 4.42 0.68 8.72
C ILE A 29 3.89 -0.69 8.30
N PHE A 30 4.31 -1.76 8.97
CA PHE A 30 3.82 -3.10 8.69
C PHE A 30 2.29 -3.18 8.82
N MET A 31 1.70 -2.65 9.90
CA MET A 31 0.25 -2.67 10.09
C MET A 31 -0.49 -1.88 9.01
N VAL A 32 0.01 -0.70 8.66
CA VAL A 32 -0.61 0.13 7.61
C VAL A 32 -0.55 -0.59 6.25
N ASP A 33 0.61 -1.09 5.84
CA ASP A 33 0.77 -1.70 4.53
C ASP A 33 0.14 -3.10 4.42
N LEU A 34 0.01 -3.80 5.55
CA LEU A 34 -0.82 -5.01 5.64
C LEU A 34 -2.26 -4.74 5.21
N LEU A 35 -2.78 -3.57 5.53
CA LEU A 35 -4.17 -3.17 5.31
C LEU A 35 -4.34 -2.19 4.13
N ASN A 36 -3.28 -1.85 3.42
CA ASN A 36 -3.26 -0.88 2.34
C ASN A 36 -3.80 -1.48 1.02
N PHE A 37 -5.11 -1.81 1.01
CA PHE A 37 -5.79 -2.34 -0.18
C PHE A 37 -7.24 -1.86 -0.24
N SER A 38 -7.78 -1.79 -1.46
CA SER A 38 -9.19 -1.57 -1.76
C SER A 38 -9.86 -0.45 -0.95
N PHE A 39 -9.64 0.79 -1.33
CA PHE A 39 -10.36 1.96 -0.79
C PHE A 39 -11.48 2.45 -1.72
N TRP A 40 -11.85 1.62 -2.68
CA TRP A 40 -12.91 1.93 -3.61
C TRP A 40 -14.27 1.91 -2.90
N SER A 41 -15.13 2.88 -3.23
CA SER A 41 -16.47 3.01 -2.70
C SER A 41 -17.50 2.94 -3.84
N GLU A 42 -18.57 2.20 -3.63
CA GLU A 42 -19.70 2.20 -4.58
C GLU A 42 -20.38 3.56 -4.63
N LEU A 43 -20.29 4.34 -3.55
CA LEU A 43 -20.83 5.70 -3.49
C LEU A 43 -20.05 6.69 -4.38
N ASP A 44 -18.87 6.34 -4.87
CA ASP A 44 -18.14 7.23 -5.79
C ASP A 44 -18.93 7.52 -7.07
N LYS A 45 -19.82 6.61 -7.50
CA LYS A 45 -20.77 6.83 -8.60
C LYS A 45 -21.91 7.79 -8.18
N GLU A 46 -22.39 7.65 -6.96
CA GLU A 46 -23.50 8.44 -6.44
C GLU A 46 -23.08 9.87 -6.11
N ILE A 47 -21.84 10.09 -5.66
CA ILE A 47 -21.32 11.42 -5.32
C ILE A 47 -21.37 12.36 -6.53
N GLN A 48 -21.22 11.86 -7.75
CA GLN A 48 -21.36 12.66 -8.97
C GLN A 48 -22.78 13.15 -9.19
N SER A 49 -23.80 12.36 -8.82
CA SER A 49 -25.22 12.69 -8.97
C SER A 49 -25.86 13.24 -7.70
N ASN A 50 -25.33 12.91 -6.53
CA ASN A 50 -25.80 13.34 -5.22
C ASN A 50 -24.61 13.72 -4.31
N PRO A 51 -24.23 15.02 -4.28
CA PRO A 51 -23.12 15.52 -3.47
C PRO A 51 -23.29 15.33 -1.95
N SER A 52 -24.49 14.96 -1.49
CA SER A 52 -24.73 14.63 -0.07
C SER A 52 -24.34 13.21 0.31
N SER A 53 -24.05 12.36 -0.65
CA SER A 53 -23.51 11.02 -0.40
C SER A 53 -22.05 11.14 0.02
N GLU A 54 -21.74 10.61 1.19
CA GLU A 54 -20.37 10.66 1.75
C GLU A 54 -19.78 9.26 1.78
N ARG A 55 -18.66 9.08 1.06
CA ARG A 55 -17.87 7.86 1.11
C ARG A 55 -17.23 7.64 2.49
N PHE A 56 -16.77 6.44 2.74
CA PHE A 56 -15.99 6.09 3.93
C PHE A 56 -14.91 7.13 4.23
N SER A 57 -14.88 7.60 5.46
CA SER A 57 -13.85 8.52 5.96
C SER A 57 -13.61 8.32 7.45
N ILE A 58 -12.41 8.67 7.89
CA ILE A 58 -12.03 8.67 9.30
C ILE A 58 -11.83 10.11 9.76
N GLU A 59 -12.45 10.46 10.91
CA GLU A 59 -12.15 11.70 11.63
C GLU A 59 -10.99 11.49 12.59
N TYR A 60 -9.98 12.36 12.47
CA TYR A 60 -8.82 12.40 13.34
C TYR A 60 -8.24 13.82 13.37
N ASN A 61 -7.96 14.35 14.56
CA ASN A 61 -7.45 15.72 14.77
C ASN A 61 -8.24 16.81 14.01
N ASN A 62 -9.57 16.76 14.08
CA ASN A 62 -10.51 17.66 13.40
C ASN A 62 -10.42 17.66 11.86
N ASN A 63 -9.77 16.69 11.28
CA ASN A 63 -9.69 16.48 9.85
C ASN A 63 -10.40 15.19 9.44
N ARG A 64 -10.90 15.16 8.21
CA ARG A 64 -11.45 13.94 7.58
C ARG A 64 -10.47 13.39 6.56
N TYR A 65 -10.19 12.11 6.69
CA TYR A 65 -9.26 11.38 5.82
C TYR A 65 -9.98 10.26 5.08
N THR A 66 -9.63 10.08 3.80
CA THR A 66 -10.12 8.99 2.93
C THR A 66 -8.95 8.21 2.33
N GLY A 67 -9.23 7.03 1.77
CA GLY A 67 -8.19 6.22 1.13
C GLY A 67 -7.08 5.82 2.11
N TYR A 68 -5.84 5.79 1.64
CA TYR A 68 -4.66 5.47 2.45
C TYR A 68 -4.58 6.30 3.75
N TRP A 69 -4.87 7.59 3.66
CA TRP A 69 -4.80 8.49 4.82
C TRP A 69 -5.82 8.17 5.90
N SER A 70 -6.98 7.61 5.53
CA SER A 70 -7.95 7.15 6.52
C SER A 70 -7.42 5.98 7.34
N LEU A 71 -6.61 5.12 6.73
CA LEU A 71 -5.98 3.99 7.41
C LEU A 71 -4.93 4.47 8.42
N CYS A 72 -4.03 5.37 8.01
CA CYS A 72 -3.06 6.00 8.90
C CYS A 72 -3.75 6.70 10.09
N ALA A 73 -4.80 7.48 9.81
CA ALA A 73 -5.57 8.18 10.85
C ALA A 73 -6.24 7.21 11.83
N ALA A 74 -6.81 6.08 11.36
CA ALA A 74 -7.42 5.08 12.22
C ALA A 74 -6.40 4.41 13.16
N ILE A 75 -5.23 4.06 12.63
CA ILE A 75 -4.14 3.45 13.42
C ILE A 75 -3.61 4.45 14.46
N ASN A 76 -3.36 5.71 14.07
CA ASN A 76 -2.87 6.73 14.99
C ASN A 76 -3.90 7.01 16.09
N ARG A 77 -5.20 7.14 15.75
CA ARG A 77 -6.28 7.31 16.70
C ARG A 77 -6.32 6.15 17.71
N ALA A 78 -6.19 4.90 17.24
CA ALA A 78 -6.16 3.75 18.12
C ALA A 78 -4.98 3.77 19.10
N LEU A 79 -3.79 4.19 18.62
CA LEU A 79 -2.60 4.31 19.48
C LEU A 79 -2.73 5.44 20.51
N GLU A 80 -3.37 6.56 20.17
CA GLU A 80 -3.70 7.64 21.11
C GLU A 80 -4.74 7.22 22.14
N ASP A 81 -5.70 6.37 21.75
CA ASP A 81 -6.67 5.72 22.64
C ASP A 81 -6.04 4.59 23.48
N GLU A 82 -4.71 4.48 23.50
CA GLU A 82 -3.92 3.45 24.21
C GLU A 82 -4.22 2.01 23.75
N ILE A 83 -4.79 1.82 22.57
CA ILE A 83 -5.04 0.52 21.97
C ILE A 83 -3.78 0.08 21.20
N PRO A 84 -3.03 -0.95 21.63
CA PRO A 84 -1.75 -1.34 21.03
C PRO A 84 -1.96 -2.12 19.74
N ILE A 85 -2.64 -1.51 18.74
CA ILE A 85 -3.02 -2.11 17.46
C ILE A 85 -1.81 -2.54 16.62
N THR A 86 -0.63 -2.00 16.88
CA THR A 86 0.62 -2.38 16.20
C THR A 86 1.38 -3.51 16.91
N THR A 87 0.85 -4.03 18.03
CA THR A 87 1.49 -5.12 18.80
C THR A 87 0.95 -6.48 18.40
N PRO A 88 1.71 -7.36 17.72
CA PRO A 88 1.23 -8.63 17.20
C PRO A 88 0.53 -9.54 18.22
N SER A 89 1.10 -9.67 19.42
CA SER A 89 0.51 -10.48 20.48
C SER A 89 -0.81 -9.93 21.04
N PHE A 90 -1.14 -8.69 20.75
CA PHE A 90 -2.42 -8.07 21.08
C PHE A 90 -3.44 -8.34 19.99
N TYR A 91 -3.16 -7.94 18.74
CA TYR A 91 -4.14 -8.00 17.67
C TYR A 91 -4.37 -9.41 17.10
N MET A 92 -3.46 -10.37 17.33
CA MET A 92 -3.73 -11.77 16.96
C MET A 92 -4.80 -12.44 17.84
N SER A 93 -5.01 -11.93 19.05
CA SER A 93 -5.84 -12.57 20.07
C SER A 93 -7.24 -11.97 20.12
N GLU A 94 -8.25 -12.75 19.74
CA GLU A 94 -9.67 -12.34 19.86
C GLU A 94 -10.09 -12.00 21.31
N LYS A 95 -9.42 -12.60 22.31
CA LYS A 95 -9.67 -12.30 23.73
C LYS A 95 -9.17 -10.90 24.12
N LYS A 96 -8.08 -10.41 23.50
CA LYS A 96 -7.50 -9.09 23.78
C LYS A 96 -8.13 -8.01 22.90
N LEU A 97 -8.36 -8.30 21.64
CA LEU A 97 -8.96 -7.41 20.66
C LEU A 97 -10.03 -8.19 19.88
N THR A 98 -11.29 -8.00 20.20
CA THR A 98 -12.40 -8.65 19.48
C THR A 98 -12.56 -8.08 18.08
N ASP A 99 -13.27 -8.78 17.19
CA ASP A 99 -13.58 -8.26 15.86
C ASP A 99 -14.39 -6.96 15.92
N ASN A 100 -15.31 -6.86 16.89
CA ASN A 100 -16.02 -5.60 17.16
C ASN A 100 -15.05 -4.49 17.63
N GLY A 101 -14.00 -4.83 18.37
CA GLY A 101 -12.95 -3.89 18.73
C GLY A 101 -12.18 -3.39 17.49
N ILE A 102 -11.87 -4.27 16.54
CA ILE A 102 -11.24 -3.87 15.28
C ILE A 102 -12.20 -3.00 14.46
N ARG A 103 -13.49 -3.36 14.35
CA ARG A 103 -14.52 -2.51 13.70
C ARG A 103 -14.62 -1.13 14.35
N HIS A 104 -14.52 -1.06 15.67
CA HIS A 104 -14.51 0.22 16.39
C HIS A 104 -13.27 1.06 16.04
N ILE A 105 -12.09 0.47 15.91
CA ILE A 105 -10.87 1.18 15.48
C ILE A 105 -11.07 1.80 14.10
N PHE A 106 -11.65 1.04 13.15
CA PHE A 106 -11.90 1.49 11.78
C PHE A 106 -13.28 2.10 11.57
N ARG A 107 -13.97 2.55 12.65
CA ARG A 107 -15.29 3.18 12.56
C ARG A 107 -15.26 4.41 11.65
N SER A 108 -16.21 4.47 10.75
CA SER A 108 -16.37 5.58 9.81
C SER A 108 -16.99 6.82 10.50
N ALA A 109 -16.68 7.98 9.97
CA ALA A 109 -17.37 9.23 10.26
C ALA A 109 -18.66 9.39 9.42
N THR A 110 -18.88 8.47 8.46
CA THR A 110 -20.05 8.43 7.57
C THR A 110 -20.84 7.14 7.78
N LYS A 111 -21.89 6.95 7.00
CA LYS A 111 -22.72 5.73 7.04
C LYS A 111 -22.02 4.54 6.35
N GLU A 112 -21.09 4.82 5.45
CA GLU A 112 -20.34 3.77 4.76
C GLU A 112 -19.26 3.21 5.68
N GLU A 113 -19.20 1.90 5.83
CA GLU A 113 -18.12 1.21 6.55
C GLU A 113 -16.83 1.18 5.71
N MET A 114 -15.70 0.91 6.37
CA MET A 114 -14.45 0.68 5.66
C MET A 114 -14.59 -0.49 4.67
N PRO A 115 -14.25 -0.31 3.39
CA PRO A 115 -14.36 -1.38 2.41
C PRO A 115 -13.56 -2.62 2.82
N LEU A 116 -14.11 -3.80 2.58
CA LEU A 116 -13.49 -5.10 2.87
C LEU A 116 -12.98 -5.21 4.33
N LEU A 117 -13.80 -4.79 5.29
CA LEU A 117 -13.40 -4.77 6.70
C LEU A 117 -13.20 -6.19 7.27
N ASP A 118 -13.97 -7.18 6.83
CA ASP A 118 -13.80 -8.58 7.24
C ASP A 118 -12.47 -9.17 6.75
N GLU A 119 -12.09 -8.88 5.52
CA GLU A 119 -10.81 -9.28 4.95
C GLU A 119 -9.63 -8.62 5.67
N ARG A 120 -9.81 -7.36 6.12
CA ARG A 120 -8.80 -6.67 6.95
C ARG A 120 -8.67 -7.33 8.32
N ILE A 121 -9.78 -7.68 8.96
CA ILE A 121 -9.77 -8.42 10.24
C ILE A 121 -9.03 -9.74 10.07
N HIS A 122 -9.35 -10.49 9.01
CA HIS A 122 -8.66 -11.75 8.71
C HIS A 122 -7.15 -11.55 8.52
N SER A 123 -6.75 -10.55 7.75
CA SER A 123 -5.34 -10.23 7.50
C SER A 123 -4.59 -9.85 8.79
N ILE A 124 -5.23 -9.08 9.67
CA ILE A 124 -4.68 -8.73 11.00
C ILE A 124 -4.41 -9.99 11.83
N ARG A 125 -5.39 -10.90 11.90
CA ARG A 125 -5.28 -12.14 12.68
C ARG A 125 -4.17 -13.04 12.15
N GLU A 126 -4.16 -13.28 10.84
CA GLU A 126 -3.17 -14.12 10.16
C GLU A 126 -1.76 -13.56 10.38
N ALA A 127 -1.55 -12.28 10.08
CA ALA A 127 -0.24 -11.67 10.19
C ALA A 127 0.27 -11.64 11.65
N GLY A 128 -0.61 -11.35 12.61
CA GLY A 128 -0.26 -11.38 14.02
C GLY A 128 0.21 -12.76 14.49
N LYS A 129 -0.49 -13.80 14.08
CA LYS A 129 -0.11 -15.19 14.36
C LYS A 129 1.27 -15.51 13.78
N VAL A 130 1.49 -15.20 12.50
CA VAL A 130 2.78 -15.43 11.83
C VAL A 130 3.93 -14.70 12.55
N LEU A 131 3.74 -13.42 12.89
CA LEU A 131 4.76 -12.64 13.59
C LEU A 131 5.10 -13.24 14.95
N VAL A 132 4.12 -13.63 15.73
CA VAL A 132 4.35 -14.22 17.07
C VAL A 132 5.02 -15.58 16.97
N GLU A 133 4.53 -16.47 16.11
CA GLU A 133 5.01 -17.85 16.01
C GLU A 133 6.38 -17.97 15.34
N LYS A 134 6.68 -17.13 14.33
CA LYS A 134 7.87 -17.28 13.49
C LYS A 134 8.90 -16.18 13.66
N PHE A 135 8.47 -14.99 14.08
CA PHE A 135 9.31 -13.79 14.08
C PHE A 135 9.37 -13.08 15.44
N GLY A 136 9.12 -13.79 16.56
CA GLY A 136 9.29 -13.25 17.91
C GLY A 136 8.42 -12.04 18.23
N GLY A 137 7.32 -11.83 17.49
CA GLY A 137 6.33 -10.80 17.76
C GLY A 137 6.69 -9.40 17.23
N SER A 138 7.59 -9.28 16.23
CA SER A 138 7.87 -8.00 15.57
C SER A 138 8.34 -8.20 14.13
N PHE A 139 7.93 -7.30 13.23
CA PHE A 139 8.39 -7.30 11.84
C PHE A 139 9.88 -6.92 11.70
N VAL A 140 10.47 -6.28 12.70
CA VAL A 140 11.92 -6.01 12.78
C VAL A 140 12.74 -7.28 12.57
N ASN A 141 12.27 -8.42 13.08
CA ASN A 141 12.96 -9.70 12.90
C ASN A 141 12.90 -10.23 11.45
N CYS A 142 11.88 -9.87 10.67
CA CYS A 142 11.86 -10.13 9.23
C CYS A 142 12.96 -9.34 8.52
N ILE A 143 13.10 -8.06 8.84
CA ILE A 143 14.15 -7.17 8.29
C ILE A 143 15.53 -7.69 8.64
N THR A 144 15.75 -8.05 9.90
CA THR A 144 17.03 -8.59 10.38
C THR A 144 17.41 -9.86 9.62
N ARG A 145 16.45 -10.79 9.41
CA ARG A 145 16.68 -12.03 8.65
C ARG A 145 16.94 -11.79 7.15
N ALA A 146 16.43 -10.70 6.62
CA ALA A 146 16.67 -10.32 5.21
C ALA A 146 18.11 -9.87 4.95
N ASN A 147 18.89 -9.57 5.99
CA ASN A 147 20.30 -9.21 5.91
C ASN A 147 20.57 -8.08 4.91
N LYS A 148 19.88 -6.96 5.03
CA LYS A 148 19.99 -5.76 4.19
C LYS A 148 19.70 -6.00 2.69
N SER A 149 18.95 -7.04 2.35
CA SER A 149 18.50 -7.29 0.98
C SER A 149 16.99 -7.09 0.86
N ALA A 150 16.57 -6.16 0.00
CA ALA A 150 15.17 -5.92 -0.31
C ALA A 150 14.53 -7.14 -0.99
N ALA A 151 15.25 -7.82 -1.88
CA ALA A 151 14.76 -9.04 -2.54
C ALA A 151 14.55 -10.18 -1.53
N ASN A 152 15.46 -10.37 -0.55
CA ASN A 152 15.26 -11.36 0.51
C ASN A 152 14.10 -10.98 1.40
N LEU A 153 13.90 -9.70 1.73
CA LEU A 153 12.77 -9.25 2.52
C LEU A 153 11.45 -9.49 1.78
N LEU A 154 11.39 -9.19 0.48
CA LEU A 154 10.25 -9.49 -0.38
C LEU A 154 9.90 -10.98 -0.34
N LYS A 155 10.89 -11.85 -0.45
CA LYS A 155 10.73 -13.31 -0.34
C LYS A 155 10.17 -13.72 1.02
N ILE A 156 10.75 -13.21 2.13
CA ILE A 156 10.26 -13.49 3.48
C ILE A 156 8.79 -13.06 3.63
N ILE A 157 8.43 -11.88 3.13
CA ILE A 157 7.04 -11.37 3.19
C ILE A 157 6.10 -12.31 2.43
N THR A 158 6.38 -12.59 1.17
CA THR A 158 5.49 -13.34 0.30
C THR A 158 5.40 -14.83 0.65
N GLU A 159 6.44 -15.42 1.24
CA GLU A 159 6.41 -16.81 1.71
C GLU A 159 5.66 -17.01 3.03
N ASN A 160 5.59 -15.98 3.89
CA ASN A 160 5.04 -16.13 5.23
C ASN A 160 3.70 -15.45 5.44
N PHE A 161 3.38 -14.38 4.73
CA PHE A 161 2.15 -13.62 4.90
C PHE A 161 1.28 -13.73 3.63
N ASN A 162 0.21 -14.54 3.71
CA ASN A 162 -0.66 -14.79 2.55
C ASN A 162 -1.31 -13.51 2.03
N SER A 163 -1.63 -12.56 2.91
CA SER A 163 -2.23 -11.28 2.55
C SER A 163 -1.36 -10.41 1.64
N PHE A 164 -0.04 -10.64 1.61
CA PHE A 164 0.89 -9.97 0.69
C PHE A 164 1.17 -10.77 -0.58
N ARG A 165 0.70 -12.01 -0.67
CA ARG A 165 0.91 -12.88 -1.84
C ARG A 165 -0.10 -12.54 -2.92
N ASP A 166 0.25 -11.54 -3.69
CA ASP A 166 -0.54 -10.98 -4.77
C ASP A 166 -0.02 -11.55 -6.10
N GLU A 167 -0.67 -12.60 -6.57
CA GLU A 167 -0.27 -13.37 -7.74
C GLU A 167 -1.50 -13.84 -8.51
N SER A 168 -1.38 -13.97 -9.83
CA SER A 168 -2.45 -14.39 -10.73
C SER A 168 -1.94 -15.34 -11.81
N ASN A 169 -2.86 -15.93 -12.59
CA ASN A 169 -2.54 -16.75 -13.76
C ASN A 169 -2.96 -16.04 -15.03
N PHE A 170 -2.02 -15.73 -15.89
CA PHE A 170 -2.25 -15.10 -17.18
C PHE A 170 -1.70 -15.95 -18.33
N GLN A 171 -2.56 -16.35 -19.25
CA GLN A 171 -2.20 -17.16 -20.42
C GLN A 171 -1.38 -18.42 -20.08
N GLY A 172 -1.71 -19.09 -18.96
CA GLY A 172 -1.02 -20.30 -18.48
C GLY A 172 0.31 -20.05 -17.78
N ARG A 173 0.68 -18.80 -17.53
CA ARG A 173 1.85 -18.40 -16.75
C ARG A 173 1.41 -17.77 -15.44
N LYS A 174 2.17 -18.01 -14.37
CA LYS A 174 1.97 -17.36 -13.09
C LYS A 174 2.62 -15.98 -13.13
N VAL A 175 1.83 -14.94 -12.81
CA VAL A 175 2.26 -13.55 -12.74
C VAL A 175 2.30 -13.13 -11.27
N PHE A 176 3.34 -12.41 -10.87
CA PHE A 176 3.61 -11.98 -9.51
C PHE A 176 3.63 -10.45 -9.46
N PHE A 177 2.67 -9.86 -8.76
CA PHE A 177 2.60 -8.40 -8.62
C PHE A 177 3.30 -7.91 -7.35
N TYR A 178 2.98 -8.51 -6.21
CA TYR A 178 3.55 -8.20 -4.89
C TYR A 178 3.58 -6.72 -4.53
N LYS A 179 2.65 -5.92 -5.08
CA LYS A 179 2.65 -4.46 -4.95
C LYS A 179 2.76 -4.01 -3.49
N ARG A 180 1.90 -4.53 -2.61
CA ARG A 180 1.90 -4.12 -1.20
C ARG A 180 3.17 -4.53 -0.45
N ALA A 181 3.74 -5.69 -0.76
CA ALA A 181 5.01 -6.11 -0.18
C ALA A 181 6.16 -5.18 -0.61
N GLN A 182 6.13 -4.71 -1.83
CA GLN A 182 7.10 -3.74 -2.35
C GLN A 182 6.91 -2.36 -1.72
N ILE A 183 5.65 -1.90 -1.52
CA ILE A 183 5.34 -0.65 -0.80
C ILE A 183 5.89 -0.73 0.62
N LEU A 184 5.64 -1.81 1.36
CA LEU A 184 6.15 -2.02 2.70
C LEU A 184 7.68 -1.86 2.80
N ILE A 185 8.42 -2.46 1.85
CA ILE A 185 9.88 -2.32 1.79
C ILE A 185 10.30 -0.88 1.49
N ALA A 186 9.60 -0.23 0.56
CA ALA A 186 9.88 1.15 0.16
C ALA A 186 9.60 2.14 1.30
N ASP A 187 8.52 1.96 2.06
CA ASP A 187 8.16 2.81 3.19
C ASP A 187 9.15 2.65 4.36
N ILE A 188 9.61 1.43 4.63
CA ILE A 188 10.69 1.21 5.59
C ILE A 188 11.97 1.91 5.14
N TRP A 189 12.37 1.75 3.87
CA TRP A 189 13.54 2.42 3.31
C TRP A 189 13.41 3.95 3.43
N ALA A 190 12.25 4.52 3.16
CA ALA A 190 12.00 5.95 3.23
C ALA A 190 11.95 6.47 4.67
N CYS A 191 11.30 5.75 5.60
CA CYS A 191 11.26 6.09 7.01
C CYS A 191 12.66 6.19 7.63
N PHE A 192 13.52 5.27 7.31
CA PHE A 192 14.91 5.23 7.79
C PHE A 192 15.91 5.96 6.88
N GLU A 193 15.45 6.62 5.82
CA GLU A 193 16.30 7.34 4.87
C GLU A 193 17.43 6.49 4.28
N GLY A 194 17.16 5.21 4.07
CA GLY A 194 18.13 4.24 3.53
C GLY A 194 19.23 3.85 4.51
N LYS A 195 19.04 4.04 5.81
CA LYS A 195 20.02 3.75 6.86
C LYS A 195 19.48 2.70 7.84
N GLU A 196 20.33 2.15 8.68
CA GLU A 196 19.95 1.23 9.77
C GLU A 196 19.02 0.11 9.30
N LEU A 197 17.81 0.00 9.87
CA LEU A 197 16.81 -1.00 9.48
C LEU A 197 16.23 -0.78 8.07
N GLY A 198 16.40 0.39 7.50
CA GLY A 198 16.01 0.71 6.12
C GLY A 198 17.15 0.63 5.11
N GLU A 199 18.34 0.13 5.50
CA GLU A 199 19.48 -0.04 4.59
C GLU A 199 19.32 -1.31 3.77
N PHE A 200 19.08 -1.15 2.44
CA PHE A 200 18.97 -2.24 1.48
C PHE A 200 19.93 -2.01 0.32
N HIS A 201 20.88 -2.93 0.12
CA HIS A 201 21.90 -2.81 -0.93
C HIS A 201 21.37 -3.03 -2.36
N ASP A 202 20.17 -3.59 -2.46
CA ASP A 202 19.49 -3.94 -3.71
C ASP A 202 18.08 -3.33 -3.79
N ILE A 203 17.89 -2.14 -3.19
CA ILE A 203 16.60 -1.42 -3.17
C ILE A 203 16.10 -1.06 -4.59
N ASP A 204 17.01 -0.94 -5.54
CA ASP A 204 16.73 -0.69 -6.96
C ASP A 204 15.96 -1.82 -7.65
N LYS A 205 15.91 -3.00 -7.04
CA LYS A 205 15.09 -4.12 -7.50
C LYS A 205 13.61 -3.99 -7.11
N ILE A 206 13.26 -3.04 -6.26
CA ILE A 206 11.88 -2.74 -5.88
C ILE A 206 11.31 -1.77 -6.89
N THR A 207 10.27 -2.20 -7.61
CA THR A 207 9.61 -1.41 -8.66
C THR A 207 8.11 -1.33 -8.38
N ILE A 208 7.60 -0.11 -8.20
CA ILE A 208 6.20 0.14 -7.90
C ILE A 208 5.69 1.13 -8.94
N VAL A 209 5.24 0.69 -10.13
CA VAL A 209 4.64 1.67 -11.08
C VAL A 209 3.81 1.03 -12.20
N PRO A 210 2.49 1.00 -12.20
CA PRO A 210 1.80 0.95 -13.50
C PRO A 210 0.89 2.13 -13.81
N GLN A 211 0.07 2.57 -12.87
CA GLN A 211 -1.06 3.48 -13.14
C GLN A 211 -0.62 4.90 -13.50
N ALA A 212 0.47 5.32 -12.95
CA ALA A 212 1.06 6.62 -13.17
C ALA A 212 1.66 6.79 -14.57
N LEU A 213 2.13 5.72 -15.18
CA LEU A 213 2.67 5.74 -16.54
C LEU A 213 1.58 6.07 -17.57
N TYR A 214 0.33 5.65 -17.33
CA TYR A 214 -0.79 6.02 -18.18
C TYR A 214 -1.06 7.54 -18.15
N HIS A 215 -1.12 8.15 -16.97
CA HIS A 215 -1.35 9.60 -16.84
C HIS A 215 -0.21 10.46 -17.38
N LEU A 216 1.01 9.92 -17.37
CA LEU A 216 2.17 10.58 -17.98
C LEU A 216 2.25 10.35 -19.49
N GLY A 217 1.32 9.59 -20.08
CA GLY A 217 1.31 9.26 -21.51
C GLY A 217 2.40 8.25 -21.91
N ALA A 218 3.04 7.60 -20.94
CA ALA A 218 4.02 6.54 -21.19
C ALA A 218 3.36 5.19 -21.48
N LEU A 219 2.09 5.02 -21.09
CA LEU A 219 1.23 3.89 -21.41
C LEU A 219 -0.05 4.38 -22.08
N SER A 220 -0.61 3.55 -22.96
CA SER A 220 -1.94 3.76 -23.54
C SER A 220 -2.76 2.49 -23.38
N TYR A 221 -4.02 2.64 -22.99
CA TYR A 221 -4.96 1.54 -22.94
C TYR A 221 -5.75 1.42 -24.25
N SER A 222 -6.22 0.22 -24.55
CA SER A 222 -7.11 0.00 -25.68
C SER A 222 -8.43 0.78 -25.50
N PRO A 223 -9.11 1.20 -26.60
CA PRO A 223 -10.40 1.88 -26.49
C PRO A 223 -11.44 1.07 -25.70
N SER A 224 -11.44 -0.25 -25.80
CA SER A 224 -12.34 -1.13 -25.04
C SER A 224 -12.08 -1.10 -23.55
N LEU A 225 -10.81 -1.07 -23.12
CA LEU A 225 -10.44 -0.96 -21.73
C LEU A 225 -10.75 0.44 -21.18
N LEU A 226 -10.49 1.49 -21.95
CA LEU A 226 -10.86 2.86 -21.58
C LEU A 226 -12.37 2.99 -21.34
N ASN A 227 -13.20 2.48 -22.25
CA ASN A 227 -14.66 2.50 -22.08
C ASN A 227 -15.09 1.75 -20.81
N LEU A 228 -14.44 0.63 -20.47
CA LEU A 228 -14.73 -0.13 -19.25
C LEU A 228 -14.39 0.69 -18.00
N LEU A 229 -13.23 1.35 -17.98
CA LEU A 229 -12.80 2.21 -16.89
C LEU A 229 -13.72 3.44 -16.75
N GLU A 230 -14.07 4.09 -17.86
CA GLU A 230 -14.97 5.25 -17.89
C GLU A 230 -16.39 4.93 -17.44
N SER A 231 -16.85 3.69 -17.62
CA SER A 231 -18.17 3.25 -17.16
C SER A 231 -18.26 3.05 -15.65
N PHE A 232 -17.15 3.21 -14.90
CA PHE A 232 -17.05 2.88 -13.47
C PHE A 232 -17.56 1.47 -13.15
N THR A 233 -17.38 0.55 -14.06
CA THR A 233 -17.76 -0.84 -13.84
C THR A 233 -16.66 -1.52 -13.03
N LEU A 234 -17.07 -2.21 -11.96
CA LEU A 234 -16.14 -3.01 -11.15
C LEU A 234 -15.49 -4.08 -12.04
N ILE A 235 -14.17 -4.03 -12.15
CA ILE A 235 -13.39 -5.04 -12.87
C ILE A 235 -13.15 -6.20 -11.89
N PRO A 236 -13.64 -7.41 -12.20
CA PRO A 236 -13.46 -8.55 -11.32
C PRO A 236 -11.98 -8.89 -11.11
N HIS A 237 -11.63 -9.24 -9.86
CA HIS A 237 -10.30 -9.76 -9.54
C HIS A 237 -9.99 -11.01 -10.38
N ASP A 238 -8.72 -11.17 -10.78
CA ASP A 238 -8.23 -12.20 -11.71
C ASP A 238 -8.87 -12.19 -13.11
N SER A 239 -9.61 -11.14 -13.46
CA SER A 239 -10.07 -10.96 -14.84
C SER A 239 -8.93 -10.52 -15.75
N ARG A 240 -9.03 -10.87 -17.04
CA ARG A 240 -8.03 -10.47 -18.03
C ARG A 240 -7.77 -8.95 -18.04
N PRO A 241 -8.78 -8.06 -18.04
CA PRO A 241 -8.55 -6.63 -17.99
C PRO A 241 -7.79 -6.18 -16.74
N GLU A 242 -8.09 -6.75 -15.56
CA GLU A 242 -7.40 -6.42 -14.31
C GLU A 242 -5.93 -6.81 -14.37
N ILE A 243 -5.64 -8.01 -14.87
CA ILE A 243 -4.27 -8.50 -15.02
C ILE A 243 -3.49 -7.66 -16.02
N GLU A 244 -4.09 -7.35 -17.19
CA GLU A 244 -3.46 -6.51 -18.24
C GLU A 244 -3.16 -5.07 -17.75
N ILE A 245 -3.99 -4.49 -16.88
CA ILE A 245 -3.71 -3.19 -16.25
C ILE A 245 -2.50 -3.26 -15.32
N ARG A 246 -2.35 -4.37 -14.60
CA ARG A 246 -1.34 -4.54 -13.56
C ARG A 246 -0.03 -5.10 -14.10
N ASP A 247 -0.10 -5.93 -15.14
CA ASP A 247 1.05 -6.55 -15.80
C ASP A 247 1.48 -5.67 -16.98
N ASN A 248 2.30 -4.67 -16.69
CA ASN A 248 2.88 -3.82 -17.72
C ASN A 248 4.21 -4.34 -18.28
N ASP A 249 4.62 -5.51 -17.88
CA ASP A 249 5.75 -6.22 -18.50
C ASP A 249 5.29 -6.83 -19.83
N GLY A 250 4.96 -5.94 -20.79
CA GLY A 250 4.74 -6.32 -22.18
C GLY A 250 5.91 -7.14 -22.65
N ASP A 251 5.61 -8.36 -23.07
CA ASP A 251 6.34 -9.36 -23.85
C ASP A 251 7.76 -8.94 -24.35
N ASN A 252 8.68 -8.70 -23.41
CA ASN A 252 10.10 -8.56 -23.69
C ASN A 252 10.90 -9.49 -22.78
N GLY A 253 10.85 -10.78 -23.13
CA GLY A 253 11.87 -11.74 -22.75
C GLY A 253 13.21 -11.35 -23.33
N SER A 254 13.84 -10.32 -22.78
CA SER A 254 15.26 -10.05 -22.94
C SER A 254 15.75 -9.33 -21.69
N SER A 255 16.51 -10.09 -20.89
CA SER A 255 17.41 -9.56 -19.90
C SER A 255 18.32 -8.50 -20.52
N SER A 256 17.95 -7.24 -20.47
CA SER A 256 18.87 -6.16 -20.73
C SER A 256 19.61 -5.83 -19.44
N ASN A 257 20.84 -6.29 -19.37
CA ASN A 257 21.87 -5.72 -18.50
C ASN A 257 21.96 -4.21 -18.80
N SER A 258 21.20 -3.39 -18.10
CA SER A 258 21.45 -1.96 -18.07
C SER A 258 22.50 -1.67 -17.04
N SER A 259 23.73 -1.51 -17.52
CA SER A 259 24.84 -0.92 -16.81
C SER A 259 24.42 0.40 -16.17
N SER A 260 24.61 0.49 -14.85
CA SER A 260 24.44 1.67 -14.02
C SER A 260 25.21 2.87 -14.60
N SER A 261 24.47 3.82 -15.19
CA SER A 261 25.00 5.17 -15.39
C SER A 261 24.53 6.02 -14.20
N SER A 262 25.47 6.62 -13.52
CA SER A 262 25.31 7.58 -12.44
C SER A 262 24.37 8.71 -12.83
N GLY A 263 23.16 8.77 -12.19
CA GLY A 263 22.19 9.85 -12.36
C GLY A 263 20.74 9.40 -12.60
N GLY A 264 20.42 8.12 -12.49
CA GLY A 264 19.06 7.59 -12.64
C GLY A 264 18.13 8.05 -11.52
N ILE A 265 16.89 8.40 -11.86
CA ILE A 265 15.81 8.64 -10.88
C ILE A 265 15.48 7.29 -10.24
N ASN A 266 15.50 7.23 -8.90
CA ASN A 266 15.07 6.05 -8.17
C ASN A 266 13.57 5.83 -8.40
N ALA A 267 13.18 4.62 -8.80
CA ALA A 267 11.80 4.26 -9.13
C ALA A 267 10.82 4.50 -7.96
N ILE A 268 11.24 4.25 -6.73
CA ILE A 268 10.44 4.48 -5.52
C ILE A 268 10.15 5.98 -5.33
N ILE A 269 11.15 6.84 -5.49
CA ILE A 269 10.96 8.30 -5.38
C ILE A 269 10.06 8.81 -6.50
N LEU A 270 10.15 8.20 -7.69
CA LEU A 270 9.26 8.53 -8.80
C LEU A 270 7.82 8.12 -8.48
N ASP A 271 7.60 6.94 -7.92
CA ASP A 271 6.27 6.45 -7.52
C ASP A 271 5.63 7.38 -6.47
N TYR A 272 6.35 7.75 -5.42
CA TYR A 272 5.86 8.72 -4.42
C TYR A 272 5.49 10.07 -5.05
N PHE A 273 6.32 10.59 -5.96
CA PHE A 273 6.00 11.83 -6.68
C PHE A 273 4.71 11.69 -7.49
N ILE A 274 4.57 10.58 -8.19
CA ILE A 274 3.43 10.34 -9.08
C ILE A 274 2.15 10.14 -8.27
N TRP A 275 2.21 9.38 -7.17
CA TRP A 275 1.08 9.15 -6.28
C TRP A 275 0.59 10.48 -5.65
N ASP A 276 1.50 11.31 -5.17
CA ASP A 276 1.16 12.61 -4.61
C ASP A 276 0.59 13.56 -5.68
N PHE A 277 1.18 13.58 -6.87
CA PHE A 277 0.65 14.32 -8.01
C PHE A 277 -0.77 13.86 -8.37
N ALA A 278 -1.03 12.57 -8.41
CA ALA A 278 -2.35 12.00 -8.67
C ALA A 278 -3.33 12.38 -7.55
N SER A 279 -2.92 12.28 -6.29
CA SER A 279 -3.72 12.63 -5.12
C SER A 279 -4.13 14.10 -5.10
N GLN A 280 -3.21 15.02 -5.46
CA GLN A 280 -3.47 16.47 -5.53
C GLN A 280 -4.32 16.88 -6.73
N ASN A 281 -4.39 16.05 -7.78
CA ASN A 281 -5.11 16.34 -9.01
C ASN A 281 -6.33 15.42 -9.24
N LYS A 282 -6.83 14.74 -8.20
CA LYS A 282 -7.99 13.81 -8.30
C LYS A 282 -9.18 14.39 -9.07
N HIS A 283 -9.48 15.67 -8.92
CA HIS A 283 -10.56 16.37 -9.60
C HIS A 283 -10.31 16.62 -11.10
N LYS A 284 -9.06 16.46 -11.57
CA LYS A 284 -8.66 16.56 -12.99
C LYS A 284 -8.47 15.18 -13.63
N LEU A 285 -8.41 14.15 -12.82
CA LEU A 285 -8.22 12.76 -13.25
C LEU A 285 -9.60 12.12 -13.24
N SER A 286 -10.15 11.90 -14.44
CA SER A 286 -11.52 11.44 -14.63
C SER A 286 -11.80 10.00 -14.12
N TYR A 287 -10.84 9.36 -13.52
CA TYR A 287 -10.95 7.98 -13.03
C TYR A 287 -10.64 7.94 -11.52
N GLY A 288 -11.63 7.49 -10.73
CA GLY A 288 -11.49 7.34 -9.28
C GLY A 288 -10.40 6.33 -8.90
N PHE A 289 -9.53 6.72 -7.99
CA PHE A 289 -8.52 5.88 -7.36
C PHE A 289 -8.98 5.47 -5.96
#